data_51285cfc440cc248034643cc93c183fe
#
_entry.id   51285cfc440cc248034643cc93c183fe
#
_cell.length_a   1.000
_cell.length_b   1.000
_cell.length_c   1.000
_cell.angle_alpha   90.00
_cell.angle_beta   90.00
_cell.angle_gamma   90.00
#
_symmetry.space_group_name_H-M   'P 1'
#
loop_
_entity.id
_entity.type
_entity.pdbx_description
1 polymer ?
#
loop_
_entity_poly.entity_id
_entity_poly.type
_entity_poly.pdbx_seq_one_letter_code
_entity_poly.pdbx_strand_id
1 'polypeptide(L)'
;MKSLYTLLLAIFITGNLAAQDTFSIIAVDPVTGDIGSAGASCVSGVGAAGIIDIITDIIPGRGGVNSQAYVCIPNTNLQNAIAEMEAGASPSEIIDYLLLNDSCSSAGFNPEYRQYGIVDLDSSGDPRTAGWTGSLADNYKEDRQGSNFSVQGNILLNQTVIDNMEANFNSTTGTLADKLMAAMQGANFAGADSRCLSSGTSSTTAYLLVYHADDAPNDPYLRLNVGQQPSGTEPIDLLQDLYDNFLGVE
;
A
#
# COMPACT_ATOMS: atom_id res chain seq x y z
N MET A 1 -28.95 11.29 54.39
CA MET A 1 -27.86 11.51 53.45
C MET A 1 -28.04 10.56 52.29
N LYS A 2 -28.50 11.05 51.12
CA LYS A 2 -28.71 10.24 49.90
C LYS A 2 -27.48 10.46 49.03
N SER A 3 -26.67 9.42 48.82
CA SER A 3 -25.49 9.42 47.94
C SER A 3 -25.96 9.32 46.49
N LEU A 4 -25.65 10.32 45.71
CA LEU A 4 -25.96 10.40 44.27
C LEU A 4 -24.75 9.82 43.52
N TYR A 5 -24.86 8.61 42.97
CA TYR A 5 -23.86 8.03 42.10
C TYR A 5 -24.04 8.58 40.70
N THR A 6 -23.13 9.45 40.28
CA THR A 6 -23.07 9.95 38.93
C THR A 6 -22.43 8.88 38.05
N LEU A 7 -23.22 8.23 37.22
CA LEU A 7 -22.75 7.28 36.19
C LEU A 7 -22.13 8.05 35.04
N LEU A 8 -20.80 8.06 34.95
CA LEU A 8 -20.10 8.57 33.77
C LEU A 8 -20.26 7.60 32.60
N LEU A 9 -21.11 7.93 31.65
CA LEU A 9 -21.25 7.20 30.39
C LEU A 9 -20.06 7.57 29.49
N ALA A 10 -19.06 6.70 29.40
CA ALA A 10 -17.99 6.83 28.42
C ALA A 10 -18.57 6.52 27.04
N ILE A 11 -18.80 7.56 26.24
CA ILE A 11 -19.15 7.42 24.83
C ILE A 11 -17.86 7.00 24.10
N PHE A 12 -17.73 5.72 23.80
CA PHE A 12 -16.76 5.24 22.81
C PHE A 12 -17.25 5.71 21.44
N ILE A 13 -16.66 6.79 20.92
CA ILE A 13 -16.80 7.14 19.52
C ILE A 13 -15.97 6.10 18.76
N THR A 14 -16.62 5.04 18.30
CA THR A 14 -16.06 4.16 17.27
C THR A 14 -16.06 4.98 15.98
N GLY A 15 -14.96 5.67 15.71
CA GLY A 15 -14.71 6.23 14.40
C GLY A 15 -14.69 5.07 13.42
N ASN A 16 -15.69 4.99 12.54
CA ASN A 16 -15.54 4.18 11.33
C ASN A 16 -14.36 4.78 10.57
N LEU A 17 -13.20 4.14 10.61
CA LEU A 17 -12.14 4.40 9.64
C LEU A 17 -12.74 4.01 8.29
N ALA A 18 -13.20 5.02 7.55
CA ALA A 18 -13.72 4.84 6.21
C ALA A 18 -12.65 4.16 5.36
N ALA A 19 -13.08 3.28 4.48
CA ALA A 19 -12.31 2.53 3.50
C ALA A 19 -10.94 3.17 3.18
N GLN A 20 -9.87 2.41 3.41
CA GLN A 20 -8.51 2.85 3.07
C GLN A 20 -8.28 2.58 1.59
N ASP A 21 -8.82 3.48 0.79
CA ASP A 21 -8.70 3.47 -0.65
C ASP A 21 -7.39 4.15 -1.02
N THR A 22 -6.67 3.58 -1.99
CA THR A 22 -5.24 3.79 -2.11
C THR A 22 -4.81 3.50 -3.54
N PHE A 23 -3.72 4.09 -3.97
CA PHE A 23 -2.93 3.57 -5.08
C PHE A 23 -1.56 3.16 -4.56
N SER A 24 -1.07 2.03 -5.03
CA SER A 24 0.20 1.48 -4.59
C SER A 24 0.85 0.61 -5.66
N ILE A 25 2.14 0.40 -5.51
CA ILE A 25 2.94 -0.53 -6.31
C ILE A 25 3.81 -1.35 -5.37
N ILE A 26 3.97 -2.63 -5.67
CA ILE A 26 4.92 -3.50 -5.02
C ILE A 26 5.75 -4.21 -6.08
N ALA A 27 7.06 -4.34 -5.85
CA ALA A 27 7.96 -4.89 -6.85
C ALA A 27 9.15 -5.63 -6.22
N VAL A 28 9.74 -6.51 -7.01
CA VAL A 28 11.02 -7.17 -6.71
C VAL A 28 12.06 -6.81 -7.78
N ASP A 29 13.33 -6.73 -7.40
CA ASP A 29 14.44 -6.73 -8.34
C ASP A 29 15.06 -8.14 -8.37
N PRO A 30 14.88 -8.91 -9.46
CA PRO A 30 15.38 -10.28 -9.53
C PRO A 30 16.90 -10.37 -9.61
N VAL A 31 17.60 -9.25 -9.80
CA VAL A 31 19.07 -9.23 -9.87
C VAL A 31 19.68 -9.07 -8.48
N THR A 32 19.13 -8.15 -7.67
CA THR A 32 19.64 -7.85 -6.33
C THR A 32 18.90 -8.64 -5.24
N GLY A 33 17.67 -9.09 -5.52
CA GLY A 33 16.77 -9.67 -4.53
C GLY A 33 16.06 -8.63 -3.67
N ASP A 34 16.18 -7.35 -4.01
CA ASP A 34 15.50 -6.26 -3.30
C ASP A 34 13.99 -6.35 -3.50
N ILE A 35 13.24 -6.03 -2.47
CA ILE A 35 11.79 -6.00 -2.49
C ILE A 35 11.33 -4.67 -1.95
N GLY A 36 10.39 -4.04 -2.64
CA GLY A 36 9.93 -2.72 -2.21
C GLY A 36 8.47 -2.45 -2.55
N SER A 37 7.90 -1.52 -1.81
CA SER A 37 6.53 -1.04 -1.99
C SER A 37 6.48 0.48 -1.85
N ALA A 38 5.61 1.11 -2.62
CA ALA A 38 5.27 2.52 -2.48
C ALA A 38 3.78 2.72 -2.67
N GLY A 39 3.23 3.73 -2.00
CA GLY A 39 1.79 4.01 -2.12
C GLY A 39 1.39 5.31 -1.47
N ALA A 40 0.18 5.75 -1.80
CA ALA A 40 -0.41 6.97 -1.26
C ALA A 40 -1.95 6.86 -1.18
N SER A 41 -2.56 7.64 -0.30
CA SER A 41 -4.00 7.59 -0.05
C SER A 41 -4.54 8.94 0.42
N CYS A 42 -5.78 9.25 0.07
CA CYS A 42 -6.55 10.38 0.62
C CYS A 42 -7.37 9.95 1.84
N VAL A 43 -6.79 9.14 2.71
CA VAL A 43 -7.42 8.67 3.94
C VAL A 43 -7.27 9.72 5.05
N SER A 44 -8.22 9.71 6.00
CA SER A 44 -8.15 10.51 7.22
C SER A 44 -8.05 9.64 8.47
N GLY A 45 -7.50 10.21 9.54
CA GLY A 45 -7.41 9.53 10.85
C GLY A 45 -6.18 8.63 11.03
N VAL A 46 -5.25 8.59 10.05
CA VAL A 46 -4.00 7.82 10.15
C VAL A 46 -2.86 8.58 10.86
N GLY A 47 -3.01 9.90 11.01
CA GLY A 47 -2.04 10.73 11.72
C GLY A 47 -0.62 10.63 11.18
N ALA A 48 0.37 10.74 12.06
CA ALA A 48 1.79 10.65 11.70
C ALA A 48 2.23 9.24 11.27
N ALA A 49 1.50 8.20 11.65
CA ALA A 49 1.81 6.82 11.27
C ALA A 49 1.60 6.57 9.76
N GLY A 50 0.68 7.33 9.11
CA GLY A 50 0.36 7.11 7.71
C GLY A 50 -0.26 5.74 7.46
N ILE A 51 -0.04 5.19 6.28
CA ILE A 51 -0.67 3.94 5.82
C ILE A 51 0.30 2.76 5.67
N ILE A 52 1.60 2.99 5.75
CA ILE A 52 2.63 2.00 5.42
C ILE A 52 2.43 0.67 6.16
N ASP A 53 2.26 0.68 7.49
CA ASP A 53 2.09 -0.54 8.29
C ASP A 53 0.66 -1.13 8.22
N ILE A 54 -0.23 -0.46 7.48
CA ILE A 54 -1.61 -0.90 7.33
C ILE A 54 -1.78 -1.72 6.06
N ILE A 55 -1.12 -1.29 4.97
CA ILE A 55 -1.39 -1.85 3.64
C ILE A 55 -0.25 -2.66 3.06
N THR A 56 0.98 -2.57 3.58
CA THR A 56 2.12 -3.31 3.03
C THR A 56 2.89 -4.06 4.10
N ASP A 57 3.40 -5.23 3.72
CA ASP A 57 4.37 -5.99 4.49
C ASP A 57 5.28 -6.78 3.55
N ILE A 58 6.54 -6.97 3.95
CA ILE A 58 7.61 -7.54 3.12
C ILE A 58 8.42 -8.55 3.93
N ILE A 59 8.70 -9.68 3.32
CA ILE A 59 9.69 -10.66 3.79
C ILE A 59 10.97 -10.44 2.98
N PRO A 60 12.07 -9.93 3.59
CA PRO A 60 13.32 -9.67 2.87
C PRO A 60 13.81 -10.86 2.09
N GLY A 61 14.24 -10.66 0.85
CA GLY A 61 14.73 -11.70 -0.05
C GLY A 61 13.71 -12.75 -0.50
N ARG A 62 12.42 -12.60 -0.11
CA ARG A 62 11.37 -13.55 -0.47
C ARG A 62 10.25 -12.92 -1.27
N GLY A 63 9.60 -11.90 -0.76
CA GLY A 63 8.44 -11.27 -1.41
C GLY A 63 7.71 -10.27 -0.53
N GLY A 64 6.59 -9.74 -1.02
CA GLY A 64 5.79 -8.82 -0.26
C GLY A 64 4.35 -8.72 -0.77
N VAL A 65 3.52 -8.10 0.03
CA VAL A 65 2.08 -7.99 -0.18
C VAL A 65 1.63 -6.55 0.04
N ASN A 66 0.86 -6.01 -0.89
CA ASN A 66 -0.01 -4.86 -0.66
C ASN A 66 -1.45 -5.35 -0.53
N SER A 67 -2.11 -5.01 0.57
CA SER A 67 -3.51 -5.32 0.87
C SER A 67 -4.25 -4.03 1.19
N GLN A 68 -5.15 -3.61 0.31
CA GLN A 68 -5.86 -2.35 0.39
C GLN A 68 -7.34 -2.50 0.03
N ALA A 69 -8.10 -1.42 -0.01
CA ALA A 69 -9.55 -1.35 -0.13
C ALA A 69 -10.29 -2.04 1.03
N TYR A 70 -11.04 -1.26 1.78
CA TYR A 70 -11.86 -1.74 2.91
C TYR A 70 -11.12 -2.61 3.94
N VAL A 71 -9.84 -2.34 4.20
CA VAL A 71 -9.06 -3.10 5.19
C VAL A 71 -9.60 -2.94 6.61
N CYS A 72 -9.32 -3.92 7.45
CA CYS A 72 -9.48 -3.80 8.89
C CYS A 72 -8.16 -3.35 9.55
N ILE A 73 -8.23 -2.87 10.79
CA ILE A 73 -7.02 -2.52 11.55
C ILE A 73 -7.06 -3.27 12.89
N PRO A 74 -6.07 -4.15 13.13
CA PRO A 74 -4.96 -4.54 12.24
C PRO A 74 -5.47 -5.24 10.97
N ASN A 75 -4.69 -5.16 9.86
CA ASN A 75 -5.04 -5.77 8.59
C ASN A 75 -4.78 -7.29 8.63
N THR A 76 -5.79 -8.04 9.04
CA THR A 76 -5.66 -9.50 9.21
C THR A 76 -5.47 -10.24 7.87
N ASN A 77 -5.99 -9.70 6.76
CA ASN A 77 -5.75 -10.30 5.45
C ASN A 77 -4.28 -10.15 5.03
N LEU A 78 -3.65 -8.99 5.31
CA LEU A 78 -2.21 -8.80 5.10
C LEU A 78 -1.39 -9.78 5.91
N GLN A 79 -1.70 -9.92 7.21
CA GLN A 79 -1.01 -10.87 8.10
C GLN A 79 -1.14 -12.31 7.61
N ASN A 80 -2.34 -12.72 7.18
CA ASN A 80 -2.57 -14.05 6.62
C ASN A 80 -1.81 -14.27 5.31
N ALA A 81 -1.76 -13.25 4.43
CA ALA A 81 -1.01 -13.34 3.17
C ALA A 81 0.50 -13.55 3.41
N ILE A 82 1.07 -12.84 4.38
CA ILE A 82 2.46 -13.01 4.78
C ILE A 82 2.70 -14.41 5.36
N ALA A 83 1.80 -14.90 6.21
CA ALA A 83 1.91 -16.25 6.76
C ALA A 83 1.86 -17.34 5.68
N GLU A 84 1.01 -17.20 4.65
CA GLU A 84 0.96 -18.10 3.50
C GLU A 84 2.25 -18.01 2.67
N MET A 85 2.81 -16.80 2.49
CA MET A 85 4.10 -16.62 1.81
C MET A 85 5.25 -17.28 2.58
N GLU A 86 5.29 -17.16 3.92
CA GLU A 86 6.25 -17.86 4.79
C GLU A 86 6.11 -19.37 4.70
N ALA A 87 4.87 -19.86 4.55
CA ALA A 87 4.59 -21.29 4.34
C ALA A 87 5.00 -21.80 2.94
N GLY A 88 5.38 -20.90 2.02
CA GLY A 88 5.90 -21.24 0.69
C GLY A 88 4.88 -21.09 -0.44
N ALA A 89 3.69 -20.58 -0.18
CA ALA A 89 2.69 -20.30 -1.20
C ALA A 89 3.19 -19.28 -2.23
N SER A 90 2.81 -19.45 -3.48
CA SER A 90 3.05 -18.50 -4.56
C SER A 90 2.04 -17.33 -4.49
N PRO A 91 2.32 -16.19 -5.15
CA PRO A 91 1.39 -15.06 -5.20
C PRO A 91 -0.04 -15.44 -5.60
N SER A 92 -0.21 -16.30 -6.60
CA SER A 92 -1.54 -16.76 -7.05
C SER A 92 -2.24 -17.63 -6.00
N GLU A 93 -1.51 -18.55 -5.35
CA GLU A 93 -2.07 -19.37 -4.27
C GLU A 93 -2.47 -18.54 -3.06
N ILE A 94 -1.71 -17.47 -2.75
CA ILE A 94 -2.07 -16.53 -1.69
C ILE A 94 -3.36 -15.77 -2.03
N ILE A 95 -3.53 -15.30 -3.28
CA ILE A 95 -4.80 -14.69 -3.72
C ILE A 95 -5.95 -15.68 -3.55
N ASP A 96 -5.81 -16.92 -4.04
CA ASP A 96 -6.84 -17.96 -3.91
C ASP A 96 -7.22 -18.22 -2.44
N TYR A 97 -6.22 -18.27 -1.56
CA TYR A 97 -6.42 -18.42 -0.12
C TYR A 97 -7.22 -17.24 0.46
N LEU A 98 -6.84 -15.99 0.15
CA LEU A 98 -7.48 -14.78 0.67
C LEU A 98 -8.94 -14.65 0.20
N LEU A 99 -9.24 -15.08 -1.02
CA LEU A 99 -10.60 -15.07 -1.55
C LEU A 99 -11.53 -16.05 -0.84
N LEU A 100 -10.98 -17.15 -0.33
CA LEU A 100 -11.73 -18.17 0.42
C LEU A 100 -11.78 -17.89 1.92
N ASN A 101 -10.85 -17.07 2.46
CA ASN A 101 -10.62 -16.90 3.88
C ASN A 101 -10.53 -15.43 4.30
N ASP A 102 -11.36 -14.54 3.70
CA ASP A 102 -11.38 -13.12 4.11
C ASP A 102 -11.59 -13.01 5.62
N SER A 103 -10.63 -12.40 6.30
CA SER A 103 -10.58 -12.32 7.76
C SER A 103 -10.81 -10.89 8.29
N CYS A 104 -11.07 -9.93 7.41
CA CYS A 104 -11.39 -8.56 7.79
C CYS A 104 -12.89 -8.35 7.96
N SER A 105 -13.33 -7.96 9.16
CA SER A 105 -14.74 -7.69 9.46
C SER A 105 -15.32 -6.47 8.75
N SER A 106 -14.46 -5.55 8.29
CA SER A 106 -14.87 -4.47 7.39
C SER A 106 -15.54 -5.07 6.14
N ALA A 107 -16.62 -4.47 5.66
CA ALA A 107 -17.41 -4.99 4.55
C ALA A 107 -17.87 -6.47 4.71
N GLY A 108 -18.00 -6.97 5.95
CA GLY A 108 -18.64 -8.24 6.27
C GLY A 108 -17.90 -9.49 5.81
N PHE A 109 -16.57 -9.49 5.85
CA PHE A 109 -15.72 -10.61 5.42
C PHE A 109 -15.95 -10.99 3.94
N ASN A 110 -16.15 -9.99 3.07
CA ASN A 110 -16.42 -10.20 1.67
C ASN A 110 -15.21 -9.77 0.82
N PRO A 111 -14.49 -10.72 0.17
CA PRO A 111 -13.30 -10.43 -0.62
C PRO A 111 -13.57 -9.54 -1.84
N GLU A 112 -14.81 -9.44 -2.30
CA GLU A 112 -15.19 -8.56 -3.43
C GLU A 112 -14.98 -7.06 -3.12
N TYR A 113 -14.74 -6.69 -1.87
CA TYR A 113 -14.37 -5.32 -1.48
C TYR A 113 -12.86 -5.10 -1.40
N ARG A 114 -12.03 -6.15 -1.55
CA ARG A 114 -10.58 -6.08 -1.34
C ARG A 114 -9.83 -5.81 -2.64
N GLN A 115 -8.60 -5.32 -2.45
CA GLN A 115 -7.65 -5.20 -3.53
C GLN A 115 -6.27 -5.64 -3.03
N TYR A 116 -5.61 -6.51 -3.79
CA TYR A 116 -4.31 -7.08 -3.44
C TYR A 116 -3.33 -6.93 -4.59
N GLY A 117 -2.05 -6.69 -4.25
CA GLY A 117 -0.90 -6.85 -5.14
C GLY A 117 0.16 -7.64 -4.42
N ILE A 118 0.67 -8.71 -5.04
CA ILE A 118 1.62 -9.64 -4.42
C ILE A 118 2.75 -9.92 -5.40
N VAL A 119 3.97 -9.89 -4.89
CA VAL A 119 5.17 -10.25 -5.64
C VAL A 119 6.05 -11.17 -4.80
N ASP A 120 6.76 -12.09 -5.43
CA ASP A 120 7.79 -12.87 -4.77
C ASP A 120 8.89 -13.32 -5.74
N LEU A 121 9.93 -13.93 -5.17
CA LEU A 121 10.95 -14.68 -5.88
C LEU A 121 10.74 -16.16 -5.58
N ASP A 122 10.67 -16.99 -6.62
CA ASP A 122 10.59 -18.44 -6.45
C ASP A 122 11.93 -19.04 -6.01
N SER A 123 11.99 -20.35 -5.85
CA SER A 123 13.20 -21.04 -5.41
C SER A 123 14.38 -20.96 -6.40
N SER A 124 14.13 -20.51 -7.64
CA SER A 124 15.14 -20.26 -8.67
C SER A 124 15.58 -18.79 -8.71
N GLY A 125 14.89 -17.93 -7.94
CA GLY A 125 15.09 -16.48 -7.97
C GLY A 125 14.29 -15.78 -9.08
N ASP A 126 13.39 -16.50 -9.75
CA ASP A 126 12.55 -15.92 -10.78
C ASP A 126 11.37 -15.17 -10.14
N PRO A 127 11.04 -13.93 -10.60
CA PRO A 127 9.95 -13.15 -10.06
C PRO A 127 8.59 -13.74 -10.44
N ARG A 128 7.67 -13.72 -9.48
CA ARG A 128 6.26 -14.05 -9.70
C ARG A 128 5.39 -12.92 -9.18
N THR A 129 4.28 -12.67 -9.85
CA THR A 129 3.36 -11.60 -9.50
C THR A 129 1.91 -12.08 -9.56
N ALA A 130 1.06 -11.55 -8.71
CA ALA A 130 -0.38 -11.71 -8.78
C ALA A 130 -1.09 -10.46 -8.26
N GLY A 131 -2.31 -10.22 -8.72
CA GLY A 131 -3.16 -9.15 -8.27
C GLY A 131 -4.62 -9.57 -8.23
N TRP A 132 -5.40 -8.85 -7.46
CA TRP A 132 -6.85 -9.00 -7.37
C TRP A 132 -7.49 -7.66 -7.07
N THR A 133 -8.52 -7.34 -7.84
CA THR A 133 -9.41 -6.22 -7.54
C THR A 133 -10.86 -6.71 -7.50
N GLY A 134 -11.45 -6.73 -6.32
CA GLY A 134 -12.81 -7.18 -6.10
C GLY A 134 -13.84 -6.31 -6.82
N SER A 135 -14.92 -6.92 -7.27
CA SER A 135 -15.96 -6.25 -8.08
C SER A 135 -16.67 -5.12 -7.33
N LEU A 136 -16.68 -5.17 -5.99
CA LEU A 136 -17.33 -4.20 -5.10
C LEU A 136 -16.35 -3.17 -4.50
N ALA A 137 -15.05 -3.22 -4.81
CA ALA A 137 -14.16 -2.11 -4.51
C ALA A 137 -14.58 -0.86 -5.31
N ASP A 138 -14.35 0.34 -4.74
CA ASP A 138 -14.90 1.57 -5.32
C ASP A 138 -14.18 2.01 -6.61
N ASN A 139 -14.93 2.54 -7.56
CA ASN A 139 -14.45 3.01 -8.85
C ASN A 139 -13.80 4.42 -8.76
N TYR A 140 -12.84 4.79 -9.68
CA TYR A 140 -12.21 3.92 -10.65
C TYR A 140 -11.24 2.98 -9.94
N LYS A 141 -11.15 1.72 -10.39
CA LYS A 141 -10.29 0.70 -9.80
C LYS A 141 -9.65 -0.15 -10.88
N GLU A 142 -8.41 -0.53 -10.65
CA GLU A 142 -7.65 -1.39 -11.55
C GLU A 142 -6.46 -2.02 -10.81
N ASP A 143 -6.02 -3.18 -11.25
CA ASP A 143 -4.71 -3.76 -10.95
C ASP A 143 -4.04 -4.25 -12.23
N ARG A 144 -2.71 -4.14 -12.27
CA ARG A 144 -1.87 -4.65 -13.36
C ARG A 144 -0.63 -5.31 -12.82
N GLN A 145 -0.23 -6.39 -13.46
CA GLN A 145 0.98 -7.12 -13.16
C GLN A 145 1.96 -7.02 -14.31
N GLY A 146 3.18 -6.63 -13.99
CA GLY A 146 4.34 -6.80 -14.87
C GLY A 146 5.10 -8.07 -14.53
N SER A 147 6.27 -8.24 -15.12
CA SER A 147 7.13 -9.42 -14.85
C SER A 147 7.62 -9.48 -13.40
N ASN A 148 7.76 -8.33 -12.72
CA ASN A 148 8.37 -8.21 -11.41
C ASN A 148 7.69 -7.16 -10.52
N PHE A 149 6.49 -6.70 -10.87
CA PHE A 149 5.71 -5.75 -10.08
C PHE A 149 4.21 -6.02 -10.16
N SER A 150 3.48 -5.55 -9.17
CA SER A 150 2.02 -5.35 -9.19
C SER A 150 1.70 -3.92 -8.81
N VAL A 151 0.91 -3.23 -9.65
CA VAL A 151 0.40 -1.88 -9.41
C VAL A 151 -1.12 -1.94 -9.33
N GLN A 152 -1.70 -1.31 -8.34
CA GLN A 152 -3.13 -1.34 -8.09
C GLN A 152 -3.64 -0.04 -7.47
N GLY A 153 -4.91 0.24 -7.68
CA GLY A 153 -5.58 1.37 -7.05
C GLY A 153 -7.11 1.29 -7.14
N ASN A 154 -7.75 1.97 -6.22
CA ASN A 154 -9.21 2.13 -6.17
C ASN A 154 -9.58 3.56 -5.74
N ILE A 155 -10.80 4.00 -6.01
CA ILE A 155 -11.26 5.42 -5.91
C ILE A 155 -10.33 6.38 -6.70
N LEU A 156 -9.74 5.91 -7.76
CA LEU A 156 -8.87 6.71 -8.60
C LEU A 156 -9.69 7.72 -9.43
N LEU A 157 -9.05 8.78 -9.88
CA LEU A 157 -9.65 9.71 -10.82
C LEU A 157 -10.08 9.02 -12.11
N ASN A 158 -9.17 8.22 -12.66
CA ASN A 158 -9.35 7.40 -13.87
C ASN A 158 -8.12 6.49 -14.08
N GLN A 159 -8.08 5.80 -15.19
CA GLN A 159 -7.01 4.88 -15.60
C GLN A 159 -5.61 5.53 -15.66
N THR A 160 -5.52 6.83 -15.93
CA THR A 160 -4.24 7.53 -16.09
C THR A 160 -3.31 7.38 -14.87
N VAL A 161 -3.88 7.19 -13.67
CA VAL A 161 -3.09 6.97 -12.44
C VAL A 161 -2.23 5.71 -12.60
N ILE A 162 -2.85 4.60 -12.93
CA ILE A 162 -2.17 3.29 -13.11
C ILE A 162 -1.26 3.33 -14.36
N ASP A 163 -1.73 3.91 -15.48
CA ASP A 163 -0.93 4.05 -16.71
C ASP A 163 0.39 4.77 -16.45
N ASN A 164 0.35 5.90 -15.73
CA ASN A 164 1.52 6.69 -15.43
C ASN A 164 2.46 6.01 -14.44
N MET A 165 1.90 5.38 -13.38
CA MET A 165 2.71 4.64 -12.40
C MET A 165 3.49 3.51 -13.08
N GLU A 166 2.81 2.72 -13.90
CA GLU A 166 3.43 1.63 -14.67
C GLU A 166 4.47 2.15 -15.65
N ALA A 167 4.14 3.18 -16.44
CA ALA A 167 5.04 3.76 -17.43
C ALA A 167 6.32 4.32 -16.79
N ASN A 168 6.18 5.05 -15.68
CA ASN A 168 7.33 5.62 -14.98
C ASN A 168 8.20 4.53 -14.35
N PHE A 169 7.59 3.52 -13.70
CA PHE A 169 8.32 2.38 -13.15
C PHE A 169 9.15 1.67 -14.22
N ASN A 170 8.55 1.39 -15.38
CA ASN A 170 9.20 0.65 -16.47
C ASN A 170 10.27 1.47 -17.21
N SER A 171 10.10 2.79 -17.32
CA SER A 171 11.04 3.64 -18.04
C SER A 171 12.22 4.14 -17.21
N THR A 172 12.11 4.07 -15.90
CA THR A 172 13.16 4.53 -14.98
C THR A 172 14.28 3.49 -14.85
N THR A 173 15.51 3.98 -14.96
CA THR A 173 16.73 3.21 -14.68
C THR A 173 17.23 3.51 -13.27
N GLY A 174 18.00 2.60 -12.68
CA GLY A 174 18.55 2.76 -11.33
C GLY A 174 18.09 1.64 -10.39
N THR A 175 18.10 1.93 -9.10
CA THR A 175 17.70 1.01 -8.03
C THR A 175 16.20 0.74 -8.02
N LEU A 176 15.76 -0.25 -7.26
CA LEU A 176 14.33 -0.49 -7.05
C LEU A 176 13.66 0.73 -6.42
N ALA A 177 14.34 1.42 -5.49
CA ALA A 177 13.83 2.64 -4.86
C ALA A 177 13.60 3.76 -5.88
N ASP A 178 14.54 3.98 -6.83
CA ASP A 178 14.37 4.97 -7.90
C ASP A 178 13.12 4.69 -8.75
N LYS A 179 12.92 3.44 -9.13
CA LYS A 179 11.76 3.01 -9.92
C LYS A 179 10.43 3.17 -9.18
N LEU A 180 10.41 2.82 -7.89
CA LEU A 180 9.22 2.98 -7.04
C LEU A 180 8.88 4.45 -6.81
N MET A 181 9.91 5.30 -6.57
CA MET A 181 9.69 6.74 -6.45
C MET A 181 9.17 7.36 -7.75
N ALA A 182 9.73 6.95 -8.88
CA ALA A 182 9.26 7.38 -10.21
C ALA A 182 7.80 6.95 -10.47
N ALA A 183 7.41 5.75 -10.05
CA ALA A 183 6.01 5.32 -10.12
C ALA A 183 5.10 6.26 -9.32
N MET A 184 5.50 6.64 -8.09
CA MET A 184 4.76 7.60 -7.28
C MET A 184 4.64 8.96 -7.96
N GLN A 185 5.71 9.46 -8.60
CA GLN A 185 5.67 10.70 -9.39
C GLN A 185 4.69 10.60 -10.58
N GLY A 186 4.46 9.41 -11.13
CA GLY A 186 3.44 9.17 -12.16
C GLY A 186 2.01 9.46 -11.67
N ALA A 187 1.77 9.32 -10.38
CA ALA A 187 0.48 9.62 -9.72
C ALA A 187 0.48 10.97 -8.99
N ASN A 188 1.53 11.79 -9.12
CA ASN A 188 1.66 13.09 -8.46
C ASN A 188 0.87 14.17 -9.20
N PHE A 189 -0.46 14.10 -9.14
CA PHE A 189 -1.35 15.11 -9.69
C PHE A 189 -2.68 15.14 -8.91
N ALA A 190 -3.35 16.30 -8.96
CA ALA A 190 -4.58 16.53 -8.23
C ALA A 190 -5.64 15.47 -8.54
N GLY A 191 -6.10 14.77 -7.50
CA GLY A 191 -7.17 13.78 -7.56
C GLY A 191 -6.70 12.39 -8.03
N ALA A 192 -5.42 12.07 -8.02
CA ALA A 192 -5.00 10.67 -8.26
C ALA A 192 -5.83 9.72 -7.38
N ASP A 193 -5.94 10.01 -6.09
CA ASP A 193 -7.07 9.58 -5.27
C ASP A 193 -8.18 10.63 -5.42
N SER A 194 -9.31 10.27 -6.01
CA SER A 194 -10.36 11.21 -6.40
C SER A 194 -10.95 12.02 -5.25
N ARG A 195 -10.83 11.54 -4.01
CA ARG A 195 -11.27 12.25 -2.80
C ARG A 195 -10.44 13.51 -2.52
N CYS A 196 -9.17 13.52 -2.95
CA CYS A 196 -8.27 14.66 -2.80
C CYS A 196 -8.34 15.67 -3.95
N LEU A 197 -9.18 15.46 -4.97
CA LEU A 197 -9.31 16.37 -6.11
C LEU A 197 -9.65 17.80 -5.68
N SER A 198 -10.58 17.97 -4.74
CA SER A 198 -10.97 19.28 -4.23
C SER A 198 -9.91 19.98 -3.39
N SER A 199 -8.95 19.23 -2.86
CA SER A 199 -7.79 19.72 -2.13
C SER A 199 -6.62 20.11 -3.04
N GLY A 200 -6.71 19.79 -4.34
CA GLY A 200 -5.66 20.06 -5.32
C GLY A 200 -4.42 19.16 -5.18
N THR A 201 -4.54 18.04 -4.44
CA THR A 201 -3.44 17.10 -4.16
C THR A 201 -3.74 15.71 -4.70
N SER A 202 -2.72 14.87 -4.84
CA SER A 202 -2.86 13.47 -5.23
C SER A 202 -3.49 12.62 -4.11
N SER A 203 -3.11 12.94 -2.88
CA SER A 203 -3.42 12.16 -1.67
C SER A 203 -3.25 13.03 -0.41
N THR A 204 -3.30 12.44 0.79
CA THR A 204 -2.96 13.08 2.07
C THR A 204 -1.77 12.43 2.77
N THR A 205 -1.37 11.24 2.38
CA THR A 205 -0.26 10.47 2.96
C THR A 205 0.43 9.65 1.88
N ALA A 206 1.73 9.42 2.01
CA ALA A 206 2.51 8.62 1.07
C ALA A 206 3.64 7.87 1.77
N TYR A 207 4.14 6.80 1.16
CA TYR A 207 5.30 6.05 1.68
C TYR A 207 6.14 5.43 0.57
N LEU A 208 7.39 5.13 0.91
CA LEU A 208 8.34 4.31 0.14
C LEU A 208 9.09 3.38 1.10
N LEU A 209 9.06 2.09 0.81
CA LEU A 209 9.68 1.03 1.60
C LEU A 209 10.51 0.13 0.70
N VAL A 210 11.77 -0.12 1.05
CA VAL A 210 12.62 -1.09 0.35
C VAL A 210 13.43 -1.89 1.35
N TYR A 211 13.45 -3.20 1.17
CA TYR A 211 14.34 -4.12 1.84
C TYR A 211 15.37 -4.66 0.86
N HIS A 212 16.63 -4.72 1.26
CA HIS A 212 17.61 -5.58 0.61
C HIS A 212 17.36 -7.05 0.95
N ALA A 213 17.89 -7.95 0.14
CA ALA A 213 17.64 -9.39 0.33
C ALA A 213 18.12 -9.94 1.68
N ASP A 214 19.15 -9.32 2.26
CA ASP A 214 19.80 -9.71 3.51
C ASP A 214 19.44 -8.84 4.72
N ASP A 215 18.49 -7.92 4.56
CA ASP A 215 18.00 -7.11 5.67
C ASP A 215 17.31 -7.98 6.73
N ALA A 216 17.43 -7.56 7.99
CA ALA A 216 16.68 -8.19 9.06
C ALA A 216 15.19 -7.82 8.98
N PRO A 217 14.26 -8.70 9.39
CA PRO A 217 12.85 -8.34 9.53
C PRO A 217 12.69 -7.07 10.40
N ASN A 218 11.87 -6.14 9.95
CA ASN A 218 11.61 -4.83 10.60
C ASN A 218 12.80 -3.85 10.62
N ASP A 219 13.87 -4.10 9.87
CA ASP A 219 15.03 -3.21 9.73
C ASP A 219 15.34 -2.97 8.24
N PRO A 220 14.47 -2.25 7.51
CA PRO A 220 14.58 -2.06 6.07
C PRO A 220 15.72 -1.12 5.70
N TYR A 221 16.35 -1.36 4.54
CA TYR A 221 17.30 -0.45 3.91
C TYR A 221 16.72 0.97 3.76
N LEU A 222 15.49 1.09 3.34
CA LEU A 222 14.81 2.37 3.17
C LEU A 222 13.38 2.32 3.69
N ARG A 223 13.03 3.24 4.59
CA ARG A 223 11.67 3.44 5.04
C ARG A 223 11.38 4.93 5.15
N LEU A 224 10.66 5.46 4.17
CA LEU A 224 10.18 6.84 4.16
C LEU A 224 8.66 6.85 4.35
N ASN A 225 8.18 7.68 5.26
CA ASN A 225 6.77 7.78 5.58
C ASN A 225 6.37 9.24 5.74
N VAL A 226 5.48 9.70 4.89
CA VAL A 226 4.80 10.99 5.00
C VAL A 226 3.44 10.73 5.62
N GLY A 227 3.30 11.02 6.92
CA GLY A 227 2.04 10.92 7.63
C GLY A 227 0.97 11.85 7.05
N GLN A 228 -0.22 11.80 7.62
CA GLN A 228 -1.35 12.59 7.11
C GLN A 228 -1.04 14.08 7.08
N GLN A 229 -1.13 14.69 5.90
CA GLN A 229 -0.91 16.10 5.64
C GLN A 229 -2.21 16.91 5.65
N PRO A 230 -2.13 18.21 5.94
CA PRO A 230 -3.27 19.11 5.79
C PRO A 230 -3.62 19.30 4.31
N SER A 231 -4.89 19.70 4.06
CA SER A 231 -5.38 20.00 2.71
C SER A 231 -4.48 21.01 1.98
N GLY A 232 -4.17 20.73 0.73
CA GLY A 232 -3.31 21.55 -0.12
C GLY A 232 -1.81 21.29 0.02
N THR A 233 -1.39 20.33 0.84
CA THR A 233 0.00 19.88 0.93
C THR A 233 0.14 18.54 0.18
N GLU A 234 0.98 18.50 -0.85
CA GLU A 234 1.19 17.30 -1.66
C GLU A 234 2.17 16.33 -0.99
N PRO A 235 1.72 15.13 -0.55
CA PRO A 235 2.59 14.23 0.18
C PRO A 235 3.63 13.52 -0.72
N ILE A 236 3.39 13.42 -2.01
CA ILE A 236 4.37 12.80 -2.93
C ILE A 236 5.56 13.74 -3.13
N ASP A 237 5.36 15.07 -3.14
CA ASP A 237 6.47 16.04 -3.17
C ASP A 237 7.31 15.91 -1.89
N LEU A 238 6.68 15.83 -0.73
CA LEU A 238 7.37 15.62 0.53
C LEU A 238 8.11 14.27 0.59
N LEU A 239 7.53 13.23 -0.03
CA LEU A 239 8.18 11.92 -0.13
C LEU A 239 9.42 11.99 -1.02
N GLN A 240 9.36 12.75 -2.13
CA GLN A 240 10.52 13.00 -2.99
C GLN A 240 11.63 13.74 -2.22
N ASP A 241 11.27 14.80 -1.49
CA ASP A 241 12.24 15.53 -0.67
C ASP A 241 12.94 14.62 0.35
N LEU A 242 12.18 13.70 1.00
CA LEU A 242 12.76 12.72 1.91
C LEU A 242 13.69 11.74 1.19
N TYR A 243 13.34 11.33 -0.02
CA TYR A 243 14.14 10.42 -0.82
C TYR A 243 15.43 11.09 -1.32
N ASP A 244 15.35 12.32 -1.80
CA ASP A 244 16.51 13.11 -2.23
C ASP A 244 17.49 13.34 -1.07
N ASN A 245 16.97 13.67 0.11
CA ASN A 245 17.79 13.79 1.33
C ASN A 245 18.47 12.46 1.71
N PHE A 246 17.78 11.32 1.57
CA PHE A 246 18.36 10.00 1.79
C PHE A 246 19.51 9.71 0.82
N LEU A 247 19.39 10.10 -0.44
CA LEU A 247 20.44 9.97 -1.45
C LEU A 247 21.59 10.96 -1.28
N GLY A 248 21.44 12.01 -0.45
CA GLY A 248 22.40 13.10 -0.31
C GLY A 248 22.45 14.02 -1.52
N VAL A 249 21.37 14.13 -2.26
CA VAL A 249 21.20 15.06 -3.39
C VAL A 249 20.60 16.35 -2.84
N GLU A 250 21.36 17.48 -2.87
CA GLU A 250 20.89 18.83 -2.52
C GLU A 250 20.35 19.57 -3.75
#